data_f452b7808a2a08c7be8d5eda2de1588f
#
_entry.id   f452b7808a2a08c7be8d5eda2de1588f
#
_cell.length_a   1.000
_cell.length_b   1.000
_cell.length_c   1.000
_cell.angle_alpha   90.00
_cell.angle_beta   90.00
_cell.angle_gamma   90.00
#
_symmetry.space_group_name_H-M   'P 1'
#
loop_
_entity.id
_entity.type
_entity.pdbx_description
1 polymer ?
#
loop_
_entity_poly.entity_id
_entity_poly.type
_entity_poly.pdbx_seq_one_letter_code
_entity_poly.pdbx_strand_id
1 'polypeptide(L)'
;MTVATDQSFTKVGSFTTYVPLNIVANRVSGAFGTACAGGIYSAAAKGGTAIVAAGQSWAALTGANTAVSATIAATAASFTATPILSLTTGNTGALAADVFVFGVVVD
;
A
#
# COMPACT_ATOMS: atom_id res chain seq x y z
N MET A 1 -1.32 11.26 0.59
CA MET A 1 -0.82 10.47 -0.55
C MET A 1 -0.71 11.32 -1.79
N THR A 2 0.47 11.41 -2.35
CA THR A 2 0.72 12.17 -3.59
C THR A 2 1.46 11.27 -4.58
N VAL A 3 1.36 11.57 -5.88
CA VAL A 3 2.04 10.79 -6.93
C VAL A 3 3.55 11.01 -6.93
N ALA A 4 4.00 12.13 -6.41
CA ALA A 4 5.37 12.61 -6.63
C ALA A 4 6.46 11.73 -5.99
N THR A 5 6.14 10.97 -4.96
CA THR A 5 7.15 10.24 -4.19
C THR A 5 6.64 8.85 -3.81
N ASP A 6 7.43 7.83 -4.10
CA ASP A 6 7.20 6.49 -3.60
C ASP A 6 7.35 6.47 -2.08
N GLN A 7 6.56 5.63 -1.41
CA GLN A 7 6.59 5.51 0.03
C GLN A 7 6.93 4.07 0.43
N SER A 8 8.06 3.93 1.11
CA SER A 8 8.52 2.63 1.60
C SER A 8 7.85 2.28 2.92
N PHE A 9 7.51 1.02 3.07
CA PHE A 9 7.01 0.48 4.33
C PHE A 9 8.18 0.21 5.28
N THR A 10 7.88 0.22 6.56
CA THR A 10 8.85 -0.12 7.60
C THR A 10 8.49 -1.50 8.15
N LYS A 11 9.47 -2.39 8.22
CA LYS A 11 9.28 -3.69 8.84
C LYS A 11 9.15 -3.56 10.36
N VAL A 12 8.26 -4.37 10.93
CA VAL A 12 8.17 -4.55 12.37
C VAL A 12 8.81 -5.90 12.72
N GLY A 13 9.93 -5.84 13.41
CA GLY A 13 10.70 -7.04 13.77
C GLY A 13 11.85 -7.34 12.80
N SER A 14 12.53 -8.43 13.07
CA SER A 14 13.71 -8.87 12.30
C SER A 14 13.35 -10.09 11.47
N PHE A 15 12.91 -9.90 10.26
CA PHE A 15 12.66 -11.00 9.33
C PHE A 15 13.24 -10.67 7.96
N THR A 16 13.49 -11.68 7.16
CA THR A 16 14.05 -11.54 5.82
C THR A 16 12.99 -11.75 4.74
N THR A 17 12.18 -12.80 4.89
CA THR A 17 11.22 -13.22 3.86
C THR A 17 9.81 -13.23 4.43
N TYR A 18 8.85 -12.75 3.67
CA TYR A 18 7.45 -12.71 4.09
C TYR A 18 6.51 -13.00 2.92
N VAL A 19 5.30 -13.47 3.24
CA VAL A 19 4.20 -13.62 2.30
C VAL A 19 3.11 -12.66 2.73
N PRO A 20 2.77 -11.63 1.93
CA PRO A 20 1.68 -10.72 2.28
C PRO A 20 0.34 -11.42 2.13
N LEU A 21 -0.52 -11.30 3.14
CA LEU A 21 -1.84 -11.94 3.16
C LEU A 21 -2.98 -10.93 3.21
N ASN A 22 -2.76 -9.76 3.78
CA ASN A 22 -3.80 -8.76 3.95
C ASN A 22 -3.18 -7.37 4.01
N ILE A 23 -3.81 -6.41 3.34
CA ILE A 23 -3.35 -5.02 3.34
C ILE A 23 -4.54 -4.15 3.68
N VAL A 24 -4.40 -3.35 4.73
CA VAL A 24 -5.45 -2.47 5.23
C VAL A 24 -4.90 -1.05 5.30
N ALA A 25 -5.63 -0.10 4.74
CA ALA A 25 -5.37 1.32 4.90
C ALA A 25 -6.44 1.93 5.78
N ASN A 26 -6.02 2.81 6.67
CA ASN A 26 -6.91 3.53 7.55
C ASN A 26 -6.59 5.03 7.42
N ARG A 27 -7.64 5.82 7.32
CA ARG A 27 -7.46 7.27 7.14
C ARG A 27 -7.09 7.91 8.48
N VAL A 28 -6.05 8.71 8.45
CA VAL A 28 -5.56 9.44 9.63
C VAL A 28 -6.03 10.91 9.58
N SER A 29 -5.99 11.54 8.42
CA SER A 29 -6.37 12.95 8.27
C SER A 29 -6.91 13.25 6.88
N GLY A 30 -7.77 14.26 6.77
CA GLY A 30 -8.37 14.72 5.51
C GLY A 30 -9.36 13.70 4.94
N ALA A 31 -9.80 13.88 3.73
CA ALA A 31 -10.62 12.93 2.97
C ALA A 31 -9.95 12.67 1.62
N PHE A 32 -9.88 11.42 1.20
CA PHE A 32 -9.27 11.08 -0.08
C PHE A 32 -10.29 11.32 -1.20
N GLY A 33 -9.80 11.82 -2.31
CA GLY A 33 -10.61 12.00 -3.50
C GLY A 33 -10.93 10.69 -4.20
N THR A 34 -11.96 10.72 -5.02
CA THR A 34 -12.44 9.53 -5.73
C THR A 34 -11.42 8.96 -6.72
N ALA A 35 -10.48 9.78 -7.17
CA ALA A 35 -9.47 9.37 -8.15
C ALA A 35 -8.20 8.80 -7.54
N CYS A 36 -8.05 8.82 -6.21
CA CYS A 36 -6.82 8.32 -5.58
C CYS A 36 -6.68 6.81 -5.80
N ALA A 37 -5.66 6.42 -6.53
CA ALA A 37 -5.40 5.03 -6.87
C ALA A 37 -3.91 4.76 -7.01
N GLY A 38 -3.51 3.52 -6.77
CA GLY A 38 -2.14 3.10 -6.93
C GLY A 38 -1.89 1.72 -6.35
N GLY A 39 -0.73 1.16 -6.66
CA GLY A 39 -0.35 -0.17 -6.24
C GLY A 39 0.74 -0.20 -5.21
N ILE A 40 1.04 -1.39 -4.75
CA ILE A 40 2.16 -1.69 -3.87
C ILE A 40 3.08 -2.65 -4.61
N TYR A 41 4.37 -2.34 -4.61
CA TYR A 41 5.34 -3.03 -5.45
C TYR A 41 6.52 -3.52 -4.61
N SER A 42 7.24 -4.51 -5.13
CA SER A 42 8.43 -5.04 -4.47
C SER A 42 9.70 -4.24 -4.77
N ALA A 43 9.63 -3.24 -5.66
CA ALA A 43 10.76 -2.37 -5.97
C ALA A 43 10.27 -0.94 -6.28
N ALA A 44 11.19 0.01 -6.20
CA ALA A 44 10.89 1.42 -6.44
C ALA A 44 10.45 1.68 -7.89
N ALA A 45 9.78 2.81 -8.11
CA ALA A 45 9.33 3.28 -9.42
C ALA A 45 8.42 2.28 -10.13
N LYS A 46 7.52 1.65 -9.37
CA LYS A 46 6.59 0.63 -9.88
C LYS A 46 7.30 -0.59 -10.48
N GLY A 47 8.51 -0.86 -9.98
CA GLY A 47 9.30 -1.99 -10.44
C GLY A 47 9.01 -3.28 -9.67
N GLY A 48 9.70 -4.35 -10.06
CA GLY A 48 9.53 -5.65 -9.43
C GLY A 48 8.14 -6.23 -9.66
N THR A 49 7.61 -6.90 -8.64
CA THR A 49 6.29 -7.52 -8.69
C THR A 49 5.26 -6.61 -8.05
N ALA A 50 4.11 -6.44 -8.68
CA ALA A 50 2.98 -5.72 -8.11
C ALA A 50 2.30 -6.61 -7.06
N ILE A 51 2.49 -6.30 -5.78
CA ILE A 51 1.79 -6.97 -4.68
C ILE A 51 0.32 -6.56 -4.68
N VAL A 52 0.07 -5.28 -4.93
CA VAL A 52 -1.26 -4.72 -5.17
C VAL A 52 -1.24 -4.04 -6.53
N ALA A 53 -2.26 -4.28 -7.35
CA ALA A 53 -2.33 -3.75 -8.70
C ALA A 53 -2.39 -2.24 -8.73
N ALA A 54 -1.88 -1.65 -9.83
CA ALA A 54 -1.84 -0.20 -10.02
C ALA A 54 -3.22 0.47 -9.99
N GLY A 55 -4.27 -0.25 -10.30
CA GLY A 55 -5.64 0.25 -10.29
C GLY A 55 -6.35 0.22 -8.94
N GLN A 56 -5.68 -0.21 -7.88
CA GLN A 56 -6.30 -0.25 -6.56
C GLN A 56 -6.75 1.14 -6.13
N SER A 57 -8.05 1.27 -5.83
CA SER A 57 -8.62 2.54 -5.38
C SER A 57 -8.51 2.68 -3.87
N TRP A 58 -8.14 3.87 -3.43
CA TRP A 58 -8.10 4.27 -2.02
C TRP A 58 -9.20 5.30 -1.70
N ALA A 59 -10.10 5.53 -2.65
CA ALA A 59 -11.10 6.59 -2.55
C ALA A 59 -12.13 6.37 -1.44
N ALA A 60 -12.31 5.14 -0.97
CA ALA A 60 -13.21 4.86 0.15
C ALA A 60 -12.71 5.36 1.50
N LEU A 61 -11.50 5.88 1.58
CA LEU A 61 -10.97 6.54 2.78
C LEU A 61 -11.56 7.96 2.88
N THR A 62 -12.82 8.05 3.31
CA THR A 62 -13.57 9.31 3.31
C THR A 62 -13.76 9.93 4.68
N GLY A 63 -13.45 9.21 5.75
CA GLY A 63 -13.63 9.70 7.12
C GLY A 63 -12.65 9.06 8.09
N ALA A 64 -12.58 9.60 9.31
CA ALA A 64 -11.61 9.16 10.32
C ALA A 64 -11.74 7.67 10.67
N ASN A 65 -12.94 7.11 10.54
CA ASN A 65 -13.22 5.72 10.89
C ASN A 65 -13.40 4.81 9.67
N THR A 66 -12.95 5.27 8.49
CA THR A 66 -13.02 4.46 7.27
C THR A 66 -11.73 3.70 7.06
N ALA A 67 -11.85 2.54 6.40
CA ALA A 67 -10.71 1.72 6.04
C ALA A 67 -10.90 1.12 4.65
N VAL A 68 -9.80 0.82 3.98
CA VAL A 68 -9.79 0.11 2.70
C VAL A 68 -8.97 -1.15 2.86
N SER A 69 -9.54 -2.28 2.45
CA SER A 69 -8.81 -3.54 2.34
C SER A 69 -8.38 -3.69 0.89
N ALA A 70 -7.07 -3.64 0.65
CA ALA A 70 -6.54 -3.76 -0.70
C ALA A 70 -6.50 -5.21 -1.15
N THR A 71 -6.72 -5.43 -2.45
CA THR A 71 -6.67 -6.76 -3.04
C THR A 71 -5.22 -7.15 -3.32
N ILE A 72 -4.78 -8.29 -2.80
CA ILE A 72 -3.46 -8.84 -3.09
C ILE A 72 -3.48 -9.45 -4.49
N ALA A 73 -2.67 -8.90 -5.39
CA ALA A 73 -2.54 -9.42 -6.75
C ALA A 73 -1.53 -10.56 -6.82
N ALA A 74 -0.45 -10.51 -6.03
CA ALA A 74 0.59 -11.52 -5.99
C ALA A 74 0.32 -12.51 -4.84
N THR A 75 -0.73 -13.30 -4.98
CA THR A 75 -1.12 -14.30 -3.96
C THR A 75 -0.09 -15.43 -3.90
N ALA A 76 0.14 -15.95 -2.68
CA ALA A 76 1.06 -17.06 -2.42
C ALA A 76 2.50 -16.81 -2.87
N ALA A 77 2.90 -15.55 -3.03
CA ALA A 77 4.27 -15.19 -3.37
C ALA A 77 4.99 -14.66 -2.13
N SER A 78 6.28 -15.00 -2.01
CA SER A 78 7.13 -14.47 -0.95
C SER A 78 8.03 -13.36 -1.48
N PHE A 79 8.36 -12.43 -0.59
CA PHE A 79 9.18 -11.27 -0.94
C PHE A 79 10.24 -11.04 0.13
N THR A 80 11.39 -10.54 -0.29
CA THR A 80 12.49 -10.15 0.60
C THR A 80 12.64 -8.64 0.70
N ALA A 81 12.19 -7.91 -0.31
CA ALA A 81 12.28 -6.45 -0.34
C ALA A 81 11.14 -5.82 0.44
N THR A 82 11.40 -4.69 1.07
CA THR A 82 10.37 -3.88 1.71
C THR A 82 9.36 -3.41 0.66
N PRO A 83 8.04 -3.55 0.91
CA PRO A 83 7.04 -3.06 -0.04
C PRO A 83 7.10 -1.55 -0.23
N ILE A 84 6.70 -1.09 -1.40
CA ILE A 84 6.70 0.33 -1.76
C ILE A 84 5.34 0.68 -2.35
N LEU A 85 4.66 1.64 -1.73
CA LEU A 85 3.43 2.21 -2.26
C LEU A 85 3.78 3.25 -3.32
N SER A 86 3.23 3.10 -4.51
CA SER A 86 3.44 4.04 -5.60
C SER A 86 2.11 4.33 -6.29
N LEU A 87 1.66 5.58 -6.22
CA LEU A 87 0.37 5.98 -6.74
C LEU A 87 0.44 6.25 -8.24
N THR A 88 -0.60 5.84 -8.96
CA THR A 88 -0.83 6.24 -10.35
C THR A 88 -1.62 7.52 -10.43
N THR A 89 -2.56 7.72 -9.49
CA THR A 89 -3.34 8.94 -9.37
C THR A 89 -3.30 9.39 -7.91
N GLY A 90 -2.72 10.54 -7.68
CA GLY A 90 -2.62 11.11 -6.35
C GLY A 90 -3.90 11.83 -5.94
N ASN A 91 -4.01 12.07 -4.65
CA ASN A 91 -5.09 12.87 -4.10
C ASN A 91 -4.71 14.35 -4.15
N THR A 92 -5.71 15.21 -4.23
CA THR A 92 -5.50 16.66 -4.13
C THR A 92 -5.37 17.06 -2.66
N GLY A 93 -4.34 17.83 -2.36
CA GLY A 93 -4.09 18.30 -0.99
C GLY A 93 -3.17 17.37 -0.19
N ALA A 94 -2.80 17.82 1.00
CA ALA A 94 -1.90 17.12 1.90
C ALA A 94 -2.72 16.18 2.80
N LEU A 95 -2.96 14.96 2.34
CA LEU A 95 -3.70 13.96 3.06
C LEU A 95 -2.77 12.82 3.44
N ALA A 96 -3.01 12.22 4.59
CA ALA A 96 -2.20 11.13 5.12
C ALA A 96 -3.09 9.98 5.58
N ALA A 97 -2.62 8.77 5.36
CA ALA A 97 -3.23 7.56 5.87
C ALA A 97 -2.15 6.57 6.28
N ASP A 98 -2.49 5.69 7.21
CA ASP A 98 -1.64 4.56 7.55
C ASP A 98 -2.03 3.36 6.71
N VAL A 99 -1.03 2.69 6.14
CA VAL A 99 -1.22 1.46 5.38
C VAL A 99 -0.43 0.35 6.06
N PHE A 100 -1.13 -0.74 6.36
CA PHE A 100 -0.56 -1.88 7.06
C PHE A 100 -0.55 -3.09 6.16
N VAL A 101 0.59 -3.76 6.06
CA VAL A 101 0.73 -5.04 5.38
C VAL A 101 0.89 -6.13 6.43
N PHE A 102 -0.03 -7.07 6.43
CA PHE A 102 -0.02 -8.25 7.31
C PHE A 102 0.33 -9.48 6.50
N GLY A 103 1.13 -10.36 7.09
CA GLY A 103 1.51 -11.57 6.39
C GLY A 103 2.18 -12.57 7.31
N VAL A 104 2.72 -13.61 6.68
CA VAL A 104 3.44 -14.68 7.34
C VAL A 104 4.93 -14.51 7.08
N VAL A 105 5.72 -14.60 8.14
CA VAL A 105 7.18 -14.65 8.05
C VAL A 105 7.57 -16.08 7.75
N VAL A 106 8.39 -16.27 6.72
CA VAL A 106 8.79 -17.60 6.22
C VAL A 106 10.31 -17.82 6.26
N ASP A 107 10.97 -17.14 7.15
CA ASP A 107 12.42 -17.31 7.34
C ASP A 107 12.78 -18.73 7.83
#